data_d74a89aeb0aaa8b9ad91d38a7995f2ea
#
_entry.id   d74a89aeb0aaa8b9ad91d38a7995f2ea
#
_cell.length_a   1.000
_cell.length_b   1.000
_cell.length_c   1.000
_cell.angle_alpha   90.00
_cell.angle_beta   90.00
_cell.angle_gamma   90.00
#
_symmetry.space_group_name_H-M   'P 1'
#
loop_
_entity.id
_entity.type
_entity.pdbx_description
1 polymer ?
#
loop_
_entity_poly.entity_id
_entity_poly.type
_entity_poly.pdbx_seq_one_letter_code
_entity_poly.pdbx_strand_id
1 'polypeptide(L)'
;AHFLKEFHGQLEDVVTAHRGIVAQFLGDGALALWGLPLPQDEDPAAALACARDMLQRLKRWQPQIPARVGLHFGPVAMAQLGGRHQAQLAAAGDTVNVASRLEAAAKAIGAVLVISDDMVAAVRALGRVDLIRGLTLRADQPVRGRDKPITYWSGASCDDLA
;
A
#
# COMPACT_ATOMS: atom_id res chain seq x y z
N ALA A 1 -9.10 21.73 0.10
CA ALA A 1 -9.17 21.64 1.55
C ALA A 1 -10.25 20.69 2.01
N HIS A 2 -11.49 20.88 1.56
CA HIS A 2 -12.59 19.99 1.93
C HIS A 2 -12.41 18.58 1.37
N PHE A 3 -12.00 18.47 0.12
CA PHE A 3 -11.73 17.19 -0.53
C PHE A 3 -10.66 16.39 0.21
N LEU A 4 -9.53 17.02 0.55
CA LEU A 4 -8.44 16.34 1.26
C LEU A 4 -8.88 15.84 2.63
N LYS A 5 -9.67 16.61 3.35
CA LYS A 5 -10.18 16.20 4.66
C LYS A 5 -11.05 14.96 4.55
N GLU A 6 -11.95 14.93 3.57
CA GLU A 6 -12.80 13.75 3.34
C GLU A 6 -11.99 12.55 2.86
N PHE A 7 -11.02 12.78 1.97
CA PHE A 7 -10.15 11.71 1.49
C PHE A 7 -9.35 11.10 2.63
N HIS A 8 -8.75 11.93 3.49
CA HIS A 8 -8.01 11.45 4.65
C HIS A 8 -8.91 10.65 5.59
N GLY A 9 -10.14 11.12 5.83
CA GLY A 9 -11.10 10.42 6.67
C GLY A 9 -11.48 9.06 6.10
N GLN A 10 -11.78 8.97 4.82
CA GLN A 10 -12.11 7.70 4.19
C GLN A 10 -10.94 6.73 4.19
N LEU A 11 -9.73 7.23 3.92
CA LEU A 11 -8.53 6.40 3.92
C LEU A 11 -8.28 5.82 5.32
N GLU A 12 -8.39 6.66 6.34
CA GLU A 12 -8.22 6.23 7.73
C GLU A 12 -9.26 5.18 8.12
N ASP A 13 -10.51 5.37 7.74
CA ASP A 13 -11.59 4.43 8.02
C ASP A 13 -11.33 3.06 7.38
N VAL A 14 -10.93 3.04 6.11
CA VAL A 14 -10.65 1.78 5.39
C VAL A 14 -9.43 1.08 5.98
N VAL A 15 -8.35 1.81 6.22
CA VAL A 15 -7.13 1.26 6.80
C VAL A 15 -7.41 0.67 8.19
N THR A 16 -8.13 1.40 9.03
CA THR A 16 -8.49 0.93 10.38
C THR A 16 -9.40 -0.30 10.32
N ALA A 17 -10.37 -0.32 9.40
CA ALA A 17 -11.24 -1.48 9.22
C ALA A 17 -10.48 -2.74 8.86
N HIS A 18 -9.33 -2.61 8.19
CA HIS A 18 -8.46 -3.72 7.86
C HIS A 18 -7.29 -3.88 8.84
N ARG A 19 -7.38 -3.27 10.01
CA ARG A 19 -6.41 -3.41 11.12
C ARG A 19 -5.04 -2.81 10.82
N GLY A 20 -4.97 -1.86 9.90
CA GLY A 20 -3.77 -1.09 9.64
C GLY A 20 -3.76 0.24 10.39
N ILE A 21 -2.68 0.96 10.24
CA ILE A 21 -2.48 2.29 10.82
C ILE A 21 -2.01 3.22 9.72
N VAL A 22 -2.61 4.41 9.62
CA VAL A 22 -2.06 5.45 8.77
C VAL A 22 -0.94 6.13 9.55
N ALA A 23 0.29 5.89 9.10
CA ALA A 23 1.47 6.42 9.77
C ALA A 23 1.71 7.90 9.46
N GLN A 24 1.38 8.31 8.23
CA GLN A 24 1.66 9.67 7.79
C GLN A 24 0.78 10.02 6.59
N PHE A 25 0.26 11.23 6.56
CA PHE A 25 -0.34 11.82 5.36
C PHE A 25 0.71 12.66 4.64
N LEU A 26 0.77 12.55 3.32
CA LEU A 26 1.77 13.17 2.45
C LEU A 26 1.06 13.95 1.35
N GLY A 27 0.50 15.12 1.69
CA GLY A 27 -0.33 15.88 0.74
C GLY A 27 -1.57 15.08 0.36
N ASP A 28 -1.67 14.67 -0.90
CA ASP A 28 -2.76 13.84 -1.41
C ASP A 28 -2.50 12.34 -1.30
N GLY A 29 -1.40 11.96 -0.65
CA GLY A 29 -1.04 10.56 -0.43
C GLY A 29 -0.94 10.23 1.04
N ALA A 30 -0.63 8.97 1.33
CA ALA A 30 -0.45 8.49 2.69
C ALA A 30 0.43 7.26 2.73
N LEU A 31 1.07 7.06 3.87
CA LEU A 31 1.78 5.83 4.22
C LEU A 31 0.98 5.10 5.27
N ALA A 32 0.60 3.87 4.98
CA ALA A 32 -0.08 3.00 5.94
C ALA A 32 0.79 1.80 6.27
N LEU A 33 0.64 1.29 7.48
CA LEU A 33 1.45 0.19 8.00
C LEU A 33 0.55 -0.85 8.65
N TRP A 34 0.97 -2.11 8.54
CA TRP A 34 0.40 -3.25 9.25
C TRP A 34 1.50 -3.89 10.09
N GLY A 35 1.10 -4.49 11.22
CA GLY A 35 2.04 -5.13 12.12
C GLY A 35 2.33 -4.35 13.39
N LEU A 36 1.53 -3.35 13.70
CA LEU A 36 1.65 -2.54 14.91
C LEU A 36 0.42 -2.73 15.80
N PRO A 37 0.58 -2.80 17.12
CA PRO A 37 1.85 -2.76 17.86
C PRO A 37 2.69 -4.03 17.72
N LEU A 38 2.08 -5.15 17.30
CA LEU A 38 2.77 -6.42 17.08
C LEU A 38 2.36 -7.01 15.73
N PRO A 39 3.32 -7.60 14.99
CA PRO A 39 2.98 -8.29 13.75
C PRO A 39 2.00 -9.44 13.98
N GLN A 40 1.07 -9.59 13.05
CA GLN A 40 0.11 -10.70 13.01
C GLN A 40 0.32 -11.48 11.71
N ASP A 41 0.03 -12.79 11.75
CA ASP A 41 0.25 -13.64 10.57
C ASP A 41 -0.58 -13.19 9.38
N GLU A 42 -1.79 -12.63 9.62
CA GLU A 42 -2.71 -12.20 8.57
C GLU A 42 -2.39 -10.81 8.00
N ASP A 43 -1.39 -10.11 8.52
CA ASP A 43 -1.09 -8.73 8.10
C ASP A 43 -0.93 -8.58 6.58
N PRO A 44 -0.18 -9.43 5.86
CA PRO A 44 -0.07 -9.28 4.41
C PRO A 44 -1.42 -9.38 3.70
N ALA A 45 -2.25 -10.33 4.10
CA ALA A 45 -3.59 -10.48 3.51
C ALA A 45 -4.48 -9.30 3.83
N ALA A 46 -4.43 -8.80 5.07
CA ALA A 46 -5.21 -7.63 5.48
C ALA A 46 -4.80 -6.38 4.68
N ALA A 47 -3.50 -6.18 4.49
CA ALA A 47 -2.99 -5.04 3.74
C ALA A 47 -3.43 -5.08 2.27
N LEU A 48 -3.35 -6.24 1.63
CA LEU A 48 -3.77 -6.40 0.24
C LEU A 48 -5.29 -6.26 0.09
N ALA A 49 -6.06 -6.85 1.00
CA ALA A 49 -7.51 -6.67 1.00
C ALA A 49 -7.89 -5.21 1.18
N CYS A 50 -7.17 -4.49 2.05
CA CYS A 50 -7.37 -3.05 2.24
C CYS A 50 -7.11 -2.26 0.96
N ALA A 51 -6.00 -2.55 0.28
CA ALA A 51 -5.66 -1.86 -0.96
C ALA A 51 -6.75 -2.07 -2.03
N ARG A 52 -7.22 -3.29 -2.19
CA ARG A 52 -8.29 -3.61 -3.15
C ARG A 52 -9.60 -2.90 -2.79
N ASP A 53 -9.99 -2.94 -1.52
CA ASP A 53 -11.21 -2.28 -1.02
C ASP A 53 -11.13 -0.76 -1.20
N MET A 54 -10.01 -0.18 -0.84
CA MET A 54 -9.80 1.27 -0.95
C MET A 54 -9.92 1.74 -2.40
N LEU A 55 -9.28 1.04 -3.32
CA LEU A 55 -9.33 1.40 -4.75
C LEU A 55 -10.77 1.35 -5.29
N GLN A 56 -11.55 0.34 -4.89
CA GLN A 56 -12.96 0.25 -5.28
C GLN A 56 -13.79 1.39 -4.69
N ARG A 57 -13.56 1.72 -3.42
CA ARG A 57 -14.28 2.81 -2.75
C ARG A 57 -13.97 4.17 -3.37
N LEU A 58 -12.71 4.44 -3.65
CA LEU A 58 -12.31 5.70 -4.25
C LEU A 58 -12.89 5.86 -5.66
N LYS A 59 -12.92 4.79 -6.44
CA LYS A 59 -13.52 4.81 -7.77
C LYS A 59 -15.02 5.13 -7.72
N ARG A 60 -15.75 4.57 -6.75
CA ARG A 60 -17.17 4.85 -6.58
C ARG A 60 -17.43 6.28 -6.12
N TRP A 61 -16.57 6.78 -5.21
CA TRP A 61 -16.73 8.10 -4.62
C TRP A 61 -16.31 9.22 -5.56
N GLN A 62 -15.15 9.07 -6.19
CA GLN A 62 -14.59 10.09 -7.10
C GLN A 62 -13.97 9.39 -8.32
N PRO A 63 -14.82 8.98 -9.30
CA PRO A 63 -14.36 8.15 -10.44
C PRO A 63 -13.29 8.81 -11.30
N GLN A 64 -13.25 10.15 -11.34
CA GLN A 64 -12.31 10.89 -12.16
C GLN A 64 -10.94 11.07 -11.52
N ILE A 65 -10.78 10.76 -10.23
CA ILE A 65 -9.52 10.95 -9.53
C ILE A 65 -8.69 9.68 -9.63
N PRO A 66 -7.47 9.76 -10.21
CA PRO A 66 -6.60 8.59 -10.25
C PRO A 66 -6.09 8.25 -8.86
N ALA A 67 -6.21 6.98 -8.50
CA ALA A 67 -5.67 6.47 -7.25
C ALA A 67 -4.68 5.35 -7.56
N ARG A 68 -3.60 5.30 -6.81
CA ARG A 68 -2.56 4.28 -6.97
C ARG A 68 -2.09 3.80 -5.61
N VAL A 69 -1.73 2.53 -5.55
CA VAL A 69 -1.19 1.91 -4.34
C VAL A 69 0.08 1.14 -4.69
N GLY A 70 1.12 1.36 -3.91
CA GLY A 70 2.30 0.50 -3.88
C GLY A 70 2.31 -0.26 -2.56
N LEU A 71 2.54 -1.56 -2.59
CA LEU A 71 2.45 -2.42 -1.42
C LEU A 71 3.64 -3.36 -1.34
N HIS A 72 4.32 -3.38 -0.21
CA HIS A 72 5.51 -4.20 0.00
C HIS A 72 5.50 -4.83 1.38
N PHE A 73 6.04 -6.04 1.48
CA PHE A 73 6.20 -6.78 2.72
C PHE A 73 7.68 -6.89 3.07
N GLY A 74 8.05 -6.45 4.27
CA GLY A 74 9.41 -6.52 4.74
C GLY A 74 9.57 -5.85 6.10
N PRO A 75 10.76 -5.90 6.69
CA PRO A 75 11.00 -5.29 7.99
C PRO A 75 10.91 -3.76 7.91
N VAL A 76 10.32 -3.15 8.94
CA VAL A 76 10.19 -1.70 9.04
C VAL A 76 10.72 -1.26 10.40
N ALA A 77 11.60 -0.27 10.39
CA ALA A 77 12.07 0.35 11.61
C ALA A 77 11.07 1.44 12.02
N MET A 78 10.64 1.40 13.28
CA MET A 78 9.72 2.39 13.84
C MET A 78 10.42 3.20 14.90
N ALA A 79 10.18 4.51 14.88
CA ALA A 79 10.69 5.42 15.90
C ALA A 79 9.53 6.32 16.36
N GLN A 80 9.52 6.61 17.65
CA GLN A 80 8.61 7.60 18.20
C GLN A 80 9.33 8.95 18.24
N LEU A 81 8.77 9.93 17.56
CA LEU A 81 9.32 11.28 17.51
C LEU A 81 8.42 12.23 18.27
N GLY A 82 9.02 13.29 18.85
CA GLY A 82 8.29 14.33 19.55
C GLY A 82 8.28 14.14 21.07
N GLY A 83 7.66 15.08 21.77
CA GLY A 83 7.60 15.09 23.21
C GLY A 83 6.43 14.30 23.78
N ARG A 84 6.24 14.44 25.11
CA ARG A 84 5.21 13.68 25.86
C ARG A 84 3.80 13.84 25.33
N HIS A 85 3.49 15.00 24.76
CA HIS A 85 2.11 15.36 24.35
C HIS A 85 1.89 15.34 22.85
N GLN A 86 2.94 15.12 22.06
CA GLN A 86 2.88 15.12 20.58
C GLN A 86 3.73 14.00 20.02
N ALA A 87 3.50 12.78 20.50
CA ALA A 87 4.21 11.63 19.99
C ALA A 87 3.77 11.35 18.55
N GLN A 88 4.75 11.23 17.64
CA GLN A 88 4.53 10.85 16.26
C GLN A 88 5.28 9.57 15.97
N LEU A 89 4.67 8.69 15.19
CA LEU A 89 5.33 7.49 14.71
C LEU A 89 6.03 7.82 13.39
N ALA A 90 7.30 7.42 13.28
CA ALA A 90 8.05 7.52 12.04
C ALA A 90 8.43 6.13 11.59
N ALA A 91 8.12 5.82 10.34
CA ALA A 91 8.53 4.58 9.70
C ALA A 91 9.69 4.88 8.76
N ALA A 92 10.72 4.06 8.81
CA ALA A 92 11.91 4.24 7.98
C ALA A 92 12.48 2.88 7.58
N GLY A 93 13.35 2.90 6.59
CA GLY A 93 14.05 1.73 6.11
C GLY A 93 13.76 1.42 4.66
N ASP A 94 14.44 0.42 4.13
CA ASP A 94 14.34 0.06 2.72
C ASP A 94 12.94 -0.40 2.33
N THR A 95 12.23 -1.08 3.23
CA THR A 95 10.85 -1.54 2.98
C THR A 95 9.92 -0.39 2.62
N VAL A 96 10.01 0.73 3.35
CA VAL A 96 9.19 1.92 3.07
C VAL A 96 9.60 2.53 1.73
N ASN A 97 10.89 2.58 1.44
CA ASN A 97 11.40 3.11 0.17
C ASN A 97 10.92 2.25 -1.00
N VAL A 98 10.93 0.92 -0.87
CA VAL A 98 10.41 0.03 -1.91
C VAL A 98 8.92 0.27 -2.14
N ALA A 99 8.12 0.37 -1.09
CA ALA A 99 6.68 0.64 -1.23
C ALA A 99 6.44 1.95 -2.00
N SER A 100 7.19 3.00 -1.68
CA SER A 100 7.09 4.28 -2.38
C SER A 100 7.45 4.15 -3.85
N ARG A 101 8.48 3.37 -4.17
CA ARG A 101 8.90 3.16 -5.56
C ARG A 101 7.92 2.31 -6.34
N LEU A 102 7.23 1.38 -5.69
CA LEU A 102 6.16 0.60 -6.33
C LEU A 102 4.96 1.48 -6.66
N GLU A 103 4.61 2.43 -5.80
CA GLU A 103 3.58 3.42 -6.12
C GLU A 103 3.98 4.26 -7.32
N ALA A 104 5.23 4.72 -7.37
CA ALA A 104 5.75 5.46 -8.51
C ALA A 104 5.76 4.62 -9.79
N ALA A 105 6.08 3.33 -9.68
CA ALA A 105 6.03 2.39 -10.80
C ALA A 105 4.60 2.24 -11.33
N ALA A 106 3.60 2.19 -10.43
CA ALA A 106 2.19 2.15 -10.83
C ALA A 106 1.84 3.36 -11.71
N LYS A 107 2.28 4.55 -11.30
CA LYS A 107 2.07 5.75 -12.10
C LYS A 107 2.73 5.63 -13.48
N ALA A 108 3.97 5.15 -13.52
CA ALA A 108 4.75 5.06 -14.77
C ALA A 108 4.12 4.09 -15.78
N ILE A 109 3.54 2.98 -15.33
CA ILE A 109 2.93 1.97 -16.22
C ILE A 109 1.43 2.13 -16.37
N GLY A 110 0.82 3.14 -15.75
CA GLY A 110 -0.61 3.37 -15.82
C GLY A 110 -1.45 2.34 -15.06
N ALA A 111 -0.88 1.75 -14.01
CA ALA A 111 -1.59 0.79 -13.16
C ALA A 111 -2.16 1.47 -11.91
N VAL A 112 -3.10 0.80 -11.23
CA VAL A 112 -3.67 1.30 -9.98
C VAL A 112 -3.06 0.62 -8.76
N LEU A 113 -2.48 -0.58 -8.93
CA LEU A 113 -1.89 -1.34 -7.84
C LEU A 113 -0.60 -2.00 -8.33
N VAL A 114 0.48 -1.84 -7.58
CA VAL A 114 1.73 -2.56 -7.80
C VAL A 114 2.20 -3.11 -6.47
N ILE A 115 2.38 -4.41 -6.40
CA ILE A 115 2.83 -5.09 -5.20
C ILE A 115 4.10 -5.88 -5.47
N SER A 116 4.98 -5.96 -4.48
CA SER A 116 6.23 -6.71 -4.62
C SER A 116 5.96 -8.22 -4.69
N ASP A 117 6.91 -8.94 -5.29
CA ASP A 117 6.87 -10.40 -5.30
C ASP A 117 6.94 -10.96 -3.86
N ASP A 118 7.67 -10.30 -2.97
CA ASP A 118 7.70 -10.67 -1.55
C ASP A 118 6.32 -10.59 -0.91
N MET A 119 5.54 -9.57 -1.26
CA MET A 119 4.17 -9.45 -0.76
C MET A 119 3.28 -10.57 -1.30
N VAL A 120 3.40 -10.89 -2.58
CA VAL A 120 2.65 -12.00 -3.18
C VAL A 120 3.00 -13.32 -2.50
N ALA A 121 4.28 -13.55 -2.25
CA ALA A 121 4.73 -14.77 -1.56
C ALA A 121 4.13 -14.86 -0.15
N ALA A 122 4.09 -13.74 0.59
CA ALA A 122 3.51 -13.70 1.92
C ALA A 122 2.01 -13.99 1.91
N VAL A 123 1.28 -13.45 0.94
CA VAL A 123 -0.17 -13.68 0.79
C VAL A 123 -0.44 -15.14 0.39
N ARG A 124 0.36 -15.70 -0.52
CA ARG A 124 0.24 -17.11 -0.91
C ARG A 124 0.50 -18.05 0.26
N ALA A 125 1.47 -17.72 1.10
CA ALA A 125 1.77 -18.53 2.29
C ALA A 125 0.59 -18.61 3.25
N LEU A 126 -0.31 -17.63 3.21
CA LEU A 126 -1.55 -17.63 4.00
C LEU A 126 -2.71 -18.35 3.30
N GLY A 127 -2.49 -18.91 2.11
CA GLY A 127 -3.55 -19.57 1.34
C GLY A 127 -4.55 -18.59 0.71
N ARG A 128 -4.24 -17.31 0.64
CA ARG A 128 -5.15 -16.27 0.17
C ARG A 128 -4.88 -15.88 -1.28
N VAL A 129 -4.81 -16.88 -2.16
CA VAL A 129 -4.63 -16.65 -3.60
C VAL A 129 -5.79 -15.88 -4.23
N ASP A 130 -6.96 -15.87 -3.60
CA ASP A 130 -8.10 -15.06 -4.01
C ASP A 130 -7.74 -13.57 -4.08
N LEU A 131 -6.83 -13.10 -3.23
CA LEU A 131 -6.44 -11.70 -3.18
C LEU A 131 -5.47 -11.30 -4.31
N ILE A 132 -4.91 -12.27 -5.01
CA ILE A 132 -3.94 -12.02 -6.10
C ILE A 132 -4.64 -11.98 -7.46
N ARG A 133 -5.91 -12.32 -7.53
CA ARG A 133 -6.65 -12.33 -8.81
C ARG A 133 -6.60 -10.95 -9.47
N GLY A 134 -6.49 -10.96 -10.78
CA GLY A 134 -6.44 -9.73 -11.56
C GLY A 134 -5.06 -9.07 -11.62
N LEU A 135 -4.05 -9.64 -10.94
CA LEU A 135 -2.70 -9.12 -10.96
C LEU A 135 -1.85 -9.85 -12.00
N THR A 136 -0.98 -9.11 -12.66
CA THR A 136 -0.08 -9.60 -13.71
C THR A 136 1.35 -9.55 -13.22
N LEU A 137 2.06 -10.68 -13.34
CA LEU A 137 3.49 -10.74 -13.00
C LEU A 137 4.31 -9.91 -13.98
N ARG A 138 5.21 -9.12 -13.43
CA ARG A 138 6.19 -8.34 -14.18
C ARG A 138 7.57 -8.61 -13.61
N ALA A 139 8.30 -9.52 -14.24
CA ALA A 139 9.61 -9.92 -13.79
C ALA A 139 10.68 -8.91 -14.19
N ASP A 140 11.68 -8.74 -13.32
CA ASP A 140 12.92 -7.99 -13.59
C ASP A 140 12.68 -6.59 -14.14
N GLN A 141 11.78 -5.85 -13.52
CA GLN A 141 11.46 -4.49 -13.96
C GLN A 141 12.45 -3.48 -13.37
N PRO A 142 12.94 -2.53 -14.18
CA PRO A 142 13.72 -1.44 -13.63
C PRO A 142 12.83 -0.54 -12.77
N VAL A 143 13.34 -0.14 -11.61
CA VAL A 143 12.65 0.75 -10.70
C VAL A 143 13.55 1.92 -10.37
N ARG A 144 13.04 3.13 -10.54
CA ARG A 144 13.79 4.36 -10.32
C ARG A 144 14.38 4.39 -8.91
N GLY A 145 15.67 4.70 -8.85
CA GLY A 145 16.39 4.82 -7.58
C GLY A 145 16.91 3.50 -7.01
N ARG A 146 16.78 2.39 -7.75
CA ARG A 146 17.35 1.10 -7.37
C ARG A 146 18.28 0.59 -8.47
N ASP A 147 19.43 0.07 -8.05
CA ASP A 147 20.44 -0.44 -9.00
C ASP A 147 20.01 -1.76 -9.63
N LYS A 148 19.30 -2.59 -8.87
CA LYS A 148 18.85 -3.90 -9.34
C LYS A 148 17.37 -3.84 -9.73
N PRO A 149 16.99 -4.52 -10.81
CA PRO A 149 15.57 -4.65 -11.14
C PRO A 149 14.83 -5.41 -10.04
N ILE A 150 13.54 -5.18 -9.94
CA ILE A 150 12.70 -5.92 -9.00
C ILE A 150 11.55 -6.57 -9.76
N THR A 151 11.06 -7.68 -9.20
CA THR A 151 9.87 -8.36 -9.71
C THR A 151 8.67 -7.88 -8.91
N TYR A 152 7.62 -7.46 -9.63
CA TYR A 152 6.39 -7.03 -8.98
C TYR A 152 5.18 -7.51 -9.78
N TRP A 153 4.01 -7.35 -9.19
CA TRP A 153 2.73 -7.69 -9.78
C TRP A 153 1.89 -6.42 -9.91
N SER A 154 1.19 -6.27 -11.03
CA SER A 154 0.43 -5.05 -11.30
C SER A 154 -1.04 -5.35 -11.58
N GLY A 155 -1.91 -4.48 -11.06
CA GLY A 155 -3.32 -4.43 -11.41
C GLY A 155 -3.57 -3.18 -12.26
N ALA A 156 -4.03 -3.38 -13.50
CA ALA A 156 -4.12 -2.30 -14.47
C ALA A 156 -5.27 -1.33 -14.17
N SER A 157 -6.39 -1.84 -13.64
CA SER A 157 -7.56 -1.02 -13.37
C SER A 157 -8.35 -1.56 -12.18
N CYS A 158 -9.23 -0.72 -11.63
CA CYS A 158 -10.12 -1.16 -10.56
C CYS A 158 -11.07 -2.27 -11.00
N ASP A 159 -11.43 -2.31 -12.27
CA ASP A 159 -12.31 -3.37 -12.80
C ASP A 159 -11.63 -4.73 -12.73
N ASP A 160 -10.30 -4.79 -12.98
CA ASP A 160 -9.52 -6.02 -12.87
C ASP A 160 -9.43 -6.51 -11.42
N LEU A 161 -9.64 -5.62 -10.46
CA LEU A 161 -9.54 -5.91 -9.03
C LEU A 161 -10.89 -6.14 -8.35
N ALA A 162 -11.96 -6.07 -9.11
CA ALA A 162 -13.31 -6.24 -8.57
C ALA A 162 -13.61 -7.69 -8.14
#